data_778561df27f66507bdf4edaf6ed0070e
#
_entry.id   778561df27f66507bdf4edaf6ed0070e
#
_cell.length_a   1.000
_cell.length_b   1.000
_cell.length_c   1.000
_cell.angle_alpha   90.00
_cell.angle_beta   90.00
_cell.angle_gamma   90.00
#
_symmetry.space_group_name_H-M   'P 1'
#
loop_
_entity.id
_entity.type
_entity.pdbx_description
1 polymer ?
#
loop_
_entity_poly.entity_id
_entity_poly.type
_entity_poly.pdbx_seq_one_letter_code
_entity_poly.pdbx_strand_id
1 'polypeptide(L)'
;LPVIVKTSQGIVTFMSSAFHHDDNGQVLVEKNGLNLVKLHGKIYELSQGAQEIVFDEAHHPINATQTLDLSITKSVMGILMIGLLLLLAFSSLARQYRTKQVPTGFGRVLEPLVLYVRDEIARPNIGEKKYRKFTGYLLTVFFFIWSLNLVGLTPLGFNVTGQLAVTAALAVLTLVIYTASGNKDYWLHILWMPGVPYLLRPVLAIIELAGALVIKPFSLLVRLFANISAGHIVVMSLIAIMFTLRETLGVVGATSLSF
;
A
#
# COMPACT_ATOMS: atom_id res chain seq x y z
N LEU A 1 6.89 -6.06 18.06
CA LEU A 1 5.53 -5.84 17.59
C LEU A 1 4.64 -6.99 18.04
N PRO A 2 3.36 -6.75 18.34
CA PRO A 2 2.44 -7.82 18.73
C PRO A 2 2.13 -8.70 17.51
N VAL A 3 2.26 -9.99 17.69
CA VAL A 3 1.88 -11.04 16.77
C VAL A 3 0.50 -11.54 17.17
N ILE A 4 -0.42 -11.60 16.24
CA ILE A 4 -1.79 -12.08 16.43
C ILE A 4 -2.06 -13.09 15.33
N VAL A 5 -2.13 -14.37 15.68
CA VAL A 5 -2.38 -15.45 14.72
C VAL A 5 -3.61 -16.24 15.09
N LYS A 6 -4.40 -16.59 14.09
CA LYS A 6 -5.50 -17.52 14.23
C LYS A 6 -4.98 -18.92 13.94
N THR A 7 -4.91 -19.73 15.00
CA THR A 7 -4.47 -21.13 14.96
C THR A 7 -5.68 -22.07 14.97
N SER A 8 -5.42 -23.37 14.88
CA SER A 8 -6.45 -24.41 14.99
C SER A 8 -7.22 -24.37 16.32
N GLN A 9 -6.57 -23.91 17.41
CA GLN A 9 -7.17 -23.82 18.75
C GLN A 9 -7.72 -22.43 19.10
N GLY A 10 -7.66 -21.44 18.18
CA GLY A 10 -8.17 -20.08 18.40
C GLY A 10 -7.13 -19.00 18.14
N ILE A 11 -7.37 -17.81 18.70
CA ILE A 11 -6.47 -16.67 18.52
C ILE A 11 -5.36 -16.73 19.57
N VAL A 12 -4.11 -16.73 19.11
CA VAL A 12 -2.93 -16.69 19.96
C VAL A 12 -2.21 -15.36 19.76
N THR A 13 -1.83 -14.71 20.88
CA THR A 13 -1.11 -13.42 20.85
C THR A 13 0.20 -13.53 21.61
N PHE A 14 1.27 -13.02 21.02
CA PHE A 14 2.59 -12.94 21.64
C PHE A 14 3.43 -11.85 20.97
N MET A 15 4.63 -11.59 21.49
CA MET A 15 5.53 -10.59 20.88
C MET A 15 6.42 -11.21 19.81
N SER A 16 6.65 -10.49 18.71
CA SER A 16 7.52 -10.95 17.60
C SER A 16 8.97 -11.20 18.04
N SER A 17 9.39 -10.65 19.19
CA SER A 17 10.69 -10.93 19.79
C SER A 17 10.87 -12.40 20.20
N ALA A 18 9.79 -13.15 20.37
CA ALA A 18 9.86 -14.58 20.69
C ALA A 18 10.54 -15.40 19.57
N PHE A 19 10.49 -14.92 18.33
CA PHE A 19 11.20 -15.58 17.21
C PHE A 19 12.69 -15.18 17.09
N HIS A 20 13.23 -14.35 17.98
CA HIS A 20 14.64 -13.93 17.98
C HIS A 20 15.19 -13.46 16.63
N HIS A 21 14.34 -12.84 15.79
CA HIS A 21 14.60 -12.44 14.40
C HIS A 21 14.83 -13.61 13.42
N ASP A 22 14.54 -14.85 13.81
CA ASP A 22 14.57 -15.98 12.91
C ASP A 22 13.45 -15.89 11.87
N ASP A 23 13.78 -16.16 10.62
CA ASP A 23 12.86 -16.22 9.47
C ASP A 23 13.07 -17.48 8.63
N ASN A 24 13.87 -18.42 9.17
CA ASN A 24 14.22 -19.68 8.52
C ASN A 24 13.51 -20.90 9.15
N GLY A 25 12.66 -20.65 10.15
CA GLY A 25 11.91 -21.72 10.83
C GLY A 25 12.73 -22.53 11.85
N GLN A 26 13.85 -21.99 12.34
CA GLN A 26 14.72 -22.64 13.32
C GLN A 26 14.27 -22.41 14.76
N VAL A 27 13.61 -21.26 15.03
CA VAL A 27 13.14 -20.91 16.37
C VAL A 27 11.69 -21.34 16.54
N LEU A 28 11.47 -22.21 17.48
CA LEU A 28 10.18 -22.76 17.87
C LEU A 28 9.60 -21.93 19.01
N VAL A 29 8.38 -21.43 18.80
CA VAL A 29 7.64 -20.70 19.83
C VAL A 29 6.46 -21.52 20.28
N GLU A 30 6.54 -22.08 21.47
CA GLU A 30 5.44 -22.82 22.08
C GLU A 30 4.46 -21.86 22.76
N LYS A 31 3.19 -21.89 22.33
CA LYS A 31 2.10 -21.15 22.95
C LYS A 31 0.81 -21.99 22.91
N ASN A 32 0.16 -22.07 24.07
CA ASN A 32 -1.09 -22.83 24.25
C ASN A 32 -0.98 -24.30 23.79
N GLY A 33 0.21 -24.93 23.95
CA GLY A 33 0.44 -26.31 23.50
C GLY A 33 0.59 -26.45 21.98
N LEU A 34 0.74 -25.36 21.25
CA LEU A 34 1.01 -25.34 19.82
C LEU A 34 2.42 -24.85 19.55
N ASN A 35 3.08 -25.51 18.62
CA ASN A 35 4.40 -25.12 18.12
C ASN A 35 4.25 -24.22 16.91
N LEU A 36 4.72 -22.98 17.03
CA LEU A 36 4.68 -21.98 15.98
C LEU A 36 6.10 -21.67 15.49
N VAL A 37 6.29 -21.60 14.19
CA VAL A 37 7.56 -21.24 13.55
C VAL A 37 7.32 -20.15 12.52
N LYS A 38 8.34 -19.31 12.29
CA LYS A 38 8.30 -18.28 11.27
C LYS A 38 9.22 -18.65 10.12
N LEU A 39 8.65 -18.72 8.92
CA LEU A 39 9.36 -19.05 7.68
C LEU A 39 9.00 -18.05 6.57
N HIS A 40 10.02 -17.38 6.00
CA HIS A 40 9.86 -16.39 4.93
C HIS A 40 8.76 -15.35 5.20
N GLY A 41 8.75 -14.80 6.42
CA GLY A 41 7.78 -13.77 6.82
C GLY A 41 6.37 -14.29 7.15
N LYS A 42 6.12 -15.60 7.06
CA LYS A 42 4.83 -16.22 7.38
C LYS A 42 4.95 -17.09 8.62
N ILE A 43 3.85 -17.19 9.37
CA ILE A 43 3.79 -18.01 10.58
C ILE A 43 3.05 -19.30 10.27
N TYR A 44 3.67 -20.41 10.66
CA TYR A 44 3.15 -21.76 10.47
C TYR A 44 2.93 -22.43 11.82
N GLU A 45 1.85 -23.16 11.92
CA GLU A 45 1.53 -24.07 13.01
C GLU A 45 2.04 -25.47 12.66
N LEU A 46 2.94 -26.02 13.47
CA LEU A 46 3.45 -27.37 13.28
C LEU A 46 2.42 -28.40 13.75
N SER A 47 2.43 -29.56 13.11
CA SER A 47 1.66 -30.72 13.56
C SER A 47 2.05 -31.11 14.98
N GLN A 48 1.10 -31.66 15.76
CA GLN A 48 1.32 -32.03 17.16
C GLN A 48 2.56 -32.94 17.30
N GLY A 49 3.50 -32.50 18.15
CA GLY A 49 4.75 -33.23 18.43
C GLY A 49 5.90 -32.98 17.46
N ALA A 50 5.72 -32.23 16.39
CA ALA A 50 6.80 -31.86 15.50
C ALA A 50 7.65 -30.72 16.11
N GLN A 51 8.97 -30.89 16.08
CA GLN A 51 9.94 -29.89 16.56
C GLN A 51 10.64 -29.14 15.44
N GLU A 52 10.54 -29.62 14.19
CA GLU A 52 11.15 -29.01 13.02
C GLU A 52 10.20 -29.03 11.84
N ILE A 53 10.39 -28.09 10.91
CA ILE A 53 9.66 -28.08 9.64
C ILE A 53 10.31 -29.13 8.71
N VAL A 54 9.48 -29.99 8.14
CA VAL A 54 9.88 -30.94 7.10
C VAL A 54 9.41 -30.40 5.76
N PHE A 55 10.34 -30.32 4.80
CA PHE A 55 10.08 -29.82 3.45
C PHE A 55 9.95 -30.96 2.45
N ASP A 56 9.10 -30.77 1.45
CA ASP A 56 9.01 -31.60 0.25
C ASP A 56 10.14 -31.25 -0.73
N GLU A 57 10.33 -32.05 -1.78
CA GLU A 57 11.29 -31.82 -2.89
C GLU A 57 11.07 -30.44 -3.55
N ALA A 58 9.84 -29.90 -3.49
CA ALA A 58 9.47 -28.56 -3.97
C ALA A 58 9.62 -27.43 -2.92
N HIS A 59 10.31 -27.71 -1.78
CA HIS A 59 10.48 -26.75 -0.66
C HIS A 59 9.17 -26.24 -0.01
N HIS A 60 8.09 -27.03 -0.08
CA HIS A 60 6.88 -26.75 0.65
C HIS A 60 6.87 -27.47 2.01
N PRO A 61 6.41 -26.84 3.10
CA PRO A 61 6.32 -27.49 4.40
C PRO A 61 5.19 -28.53 4.41
N ILE A 62 5.53 -29.81 4.71
CA ILE A 62 4.57 -30.93 4.73
C ILE A 62 3.87 -31.04 6.09
N ASN A 63 4.62 -30.79 7.18
CA ASN A 63 4.14 -30.96 8.55
C ASN A 63 3.72 -29.67 9.23
N ALA A 64 3.47 -28.61 8.46
CA ALA A 64 3.09 -27.31 8.97
C ALA A 64 1.95 -26.69 8.17
N THR A 65 0.97 -26.13 8.86
CA THR A 65 -0.18 -25.42 8.28
C THR A 65 0.05 -23.93 8.39
N GLN A 66 -0.14 -23.18 7.32
CA GLN A 66 -0.04 -21.73 7.36
C GLN A 66 -1.19 -21.17 8.19
N THR A 67 -0.87 -20.42 9.23
CA THR A 67 -1.85 -19.73 10.06
C THR A 67 -2.33 -18.44 9.41
N LEU A 68 -3.54 -17.98 9.73
CA LEU A 68 -4.02 -16.67 9.32
C LEU A 68 -3.37 -15.63 10.24
N ASP A 69 -2.43 -14.88 9.68
CA ASP A 69 -1.66 -13.88 10.38
C ASP A 69 -2.36 -12.52 10.34
N LEU A 70 -2.78 -12.03 11.49
CA LEU A 70 -3.39 -10.72 11.72
C LEU A 70 -2.43 -9.78 12.48
N SER A 71 -1.14 -10.10 12.49
CA SER A 71 -0.13 -9.37 13.25
C SER A 71 0.04 -7.93 12.77
N ILE A 72 0.34 -7.04 13.70
CA ILE A 72 0.71 -5.67 13.37
C ILE A 72 2.15 -5.66 12.86
N THR A 73 2.28 -5.69 11.52
CA THR A 73 3.58 -5.60 10.86
C THR A 73 4.13 -4.17 10.89
N LYS A 74 5.41 -4.00 10.56
CA LYS A 74 6.01 -2.66 10.40
C LYS A 74 5.22 -1.81 9.40
N SER A 75 4.75 -2.41 8.31
CA SER A 75 3.96 -1.72 7.29
C SER A 75 2.61 -1.25 7.80
N VAL A 76 1.91 -2.08 8.57
CA VAL A 76 0.64 -1.69 9.20
C VAL A 76 0.85 -0.55 10.19
N MET A 77 1.91 -0.61 11.01
CA MET A 77 2.26 0.49 11.91
C MET A 77 2.54 1.78 11.14
N GLY A 78 3.29 1.71 10.03
CA GLY A 78 3.54 2.85 9.15
C GLY A 78 2.25 3.45 8.58
N ILE A 79 1.33 2.60 8.09
CA ILE A 79 0.02 3.03 7.59
C ILE A 79 -0.77 3.78 8.66
N LEU A 80 -0.88 3.21 9.87
CA LEU A 80 -1.61 3.81 10.98
C LEU A 80 -0.98 5.13 11.43
N MET A 81 0.34 5.19 11.52
CA MET A 81 1.07 6.39 11.92
C MET A 81 0.86 7.52 10.90
N ILE A 82 1.01 7.24 9.61
CA ILE A 82 0.78 8.23 8.55
C ILE A 82 -0.69 8.64 8.49
N GLY A 83 -1.62 7.69 8.61
CA GLY A 83 -3.05 8.00 8.66
C GLY A 83 -3.40 8.94 9.81
N LEU A 84 -2.87 8.69 11.00
CA LEU A 84 -3.06 9.56 12.17
C LEU A 84 -2.43 10.94 11.95
N LEU A 85 -1.21 10.99 11.43
CA LEU A 85 -0.51 12.24 11.13
C LEU A 85 -1.30 13.10 10.14
N LEU A 86 -1.79 12.51 9.05
CA LEU A 86 -2.61 13.20 8.07
C LEU A 86 -3.92 13.69 8.67
N LEU A 87 -4.58 12.85 9.48
CA LEU A 87 -5.82 13.24 10.16
C LEU A 87 -5.59 14.44 11.07
N LEU A 88 -4.51 14.46 11.84
CA LEU A 88 -4.15 15.59 12.70
C LEU A 88 -3.79 16.83 11.88
N ALA A 89 -3.00 16.69 10.81
CA ALA A 89 -2.59 17.79 9.94
C ALA A 89 -3.80 18.45 9.27
N PHE A 90 -4.68 17.67 8.65
CA PHE A 90 -5.88 18.19 7.99
C PHE A 90 -6.94 18.72 8.97
N SER A 91 -7.07 18.11 10.14
CA SER A 91 -7.95 18.62 11.21
C SER A 91 -7.45 19.97 11.73
N SER A 92 -6.13 20.13 11.90
CA SER A 92 -5.51 21.38 12.26
C SER A 92 -5.74 22.46 11.19
N LEU A 93 -5.51 22.11 9.92
CA LEU A 93 -5.75 23.00 8.78
C LEU A 93 -7.22 23.44 8.71
N ALA A 94 -8.15 22.51 8.82
CA ALA A 94 -9.58 22.80 8.82
C ALA A 94 -10.00 23.71 9.98
N ARG A 95 -9.38 23.54 11.17
CA ARG A 95 -9.62 24.41 12.32
C ARG A 95 -9.11 25.83 12.07
N GLN A 96 -7.93 25.97 11.41
CA GLN A 96 -7.38 27.28 11.07
C GLN A 96 -8.30 28.06 10.11
N TYR A 97 -8.87 27.41 9.10
CA TYR A 97 -9.82 28.03 8.17
C TYR A 97 -11.15 28.50 8.80
N ARG A 98 -11.48 27.98 9.99
CA ARG A 98 -12.66 28.48 10.74
C ARG A 98 -12.39 29.81 11.45
N THR A 99 -11.13 30.10 11.75
CA THR A 99 -10.75 31.28 12.57
C THR A 99 -9.96 32.31 11.79
N LYS A 100 -9.28 31.91 10.71
CA LYS A 100 -8.41 32.77 9.90
C LYS A 100 -8.70 32.59 8.43
N GLN A 101 -8.61 33.65 7.63
CA GLN A 101 -8.76 33.58 6.17
C GLN A 101 -7.56 32.93 5.48
N VAL A 102 -6.38 33.01 6.10
CA VAL A 102 -5.13 32.43 5.57
C VAL A 102 -4.50 31.54 6.64
N PRO A 103 -4.16 30.30 6.35
CA PRO A 103 -3.51 29.41 7.30
C PRO A 103 -2.08 29.86 7.60
N THR A 104 -1.60 29.54 8.80
CA THR A 104 -0.26 29.89 9.27
C THR A 104 0.57 28.62 9.54
N GLY A 105 1.90 28.73 9.49
CA GLY A 105 2.81 27.61 9.75
C GLY A 105 2.70 26.50 8.70
N PHE A 106 2.59 25.25 9.16
CA PHE A 106 2.54 24.06 8.28
C PHE A 106 1.33 24.06 7.33
N GLY A 107 0.21 24.65 7.76
CA GLY A 107 -0.97 24.83 6.91
C GLY A 107 -0.69 25.62 5.64
N ARG A 108 0.20 26.61 5.69
CA ARG A 108 0.62 27.41 4.52
C ARG A 108 1.36 26.60 3.47
N VAL A 109 2.06 25.54 3.87
CA VAL A 109 2.76 24.60 2.95
C VAL A 109 1.78 23.64 2.32
N LEU A 110 0.78 23.17 3.08
CA LEU A 110 -0.24 22.24 2.57
C LEU A 110 -1.24 22.90 1.64
N GLU A 111 -1.54 24.18 1.85
CA GLU A 111 -2.56 24.91 1.08
C GLU A 111 -2.34 24.87 -0.43
N PRO A 112 -1.16 25.20 -1.00
CA PRO A 112 -0.93 25.14 -2.44
C PRO A 112 -1.16 23.74 -3.01
N LEU A 113 -0.78 22.69 -2.28
CA LEU A 113 -0.99 21.30 -2.71
C LEU A 113 -2.46 20.91 -2.69
N VAL A 114 -3.22 21.37 -1.67
CA VAL A 114 -4.67 21.17 -1.59
C VAL A 114 -5.38 21.89 -2.74
N LEU A 115 -4.98 23.12 -3.04
CA LEU A 115 -5.53 23.90 -4.14
C LEU A 115 -5.19 23.24 -5.49
N TYR A 116 -3.96 22.78 -5.67
CA TYR A 116 -3.54 22.07 -6.86
C TYR A 116 -4.41 20.83 -7.13
N VAL A 117 -4.58 19.96 -6.12
CA VAL A 117 -5.42 18.75 -6.26
C VAL A 117 -6.88 19.13 -6.53
N ARG A 118 -7.39 20.18 -5.93
CA ARG A 118 -8.76 20.65 -6.16
C ARG A 118 -8.97 21.22 -7.56
N ASP A 119 -8.10 22.14 -7.97
CA ASP A 119 -8.33 22.98 -9.15
C ASP A 119 -7.79 22.36 -10.43
N GLU A 120 -6.62 21.69 -10.36
CA GLU A 120 -5.97 21.07 -11.52
C GLU A 120 -6.34 19.61 -11.73
N ILE A 121 -6.76 18.89 -10.66
CA ILE A 121 -7.10 17.47 -10.77
C ILE A 121 -8.60 17.24 -10.63
N ALA A 122 -9.20 17.64 -9.51
CA ALA A 122 -10.59 17.27 -9.23
C ALA A 122 -11.59 18.01 -10.11
N ARG A 123 -11.43 19.31 -10.25
CA ARG A 123 -12.38 20.19 -10.97
C ARG A 123 -12.47 19.89 -12.47
N PRO A 124 -11.35 19.80 -13.23
CA PRO A 124 -11.41 19.52 -14.66
C PRO A 124 -11.85 18.10 -15.01
N ASN A 125 -11.51 17.10 -14.15
CA ASN A 125 -11.81 15.70 -14.44
C ASN A 125 -13.20 15.24 -13.99
N ILE A 126 -13.74 15.84 -12.90
CA ILE A 126 -15.05 15.43 -12.33
C ILE A 126 -16.16 16.40 -12.73
N GLY A 127 -15.81 17.64 -13.05
CA GLY A 127 -16.74 18.71 -13.39
C GLY A 127 -17.24 19.48 -12.19
N GLU A 128 -17.68 20.74 -12.45
CA GLU A 128 -18.05 21.75 -11.45
C GLU A 128 -19.13 21.32 -10.44
N LYS A 129 -20.07 20.47 -10.85
CA LYS A 129 -21.21 20.08 -10.01
C LYS A 129 -20.86 19.03 -8.96
N LYS A 130 -19.90 18.15 -9.23
CA LYS A 130 -19.63 16.96 -8.42
C LYS A 130 -18.24 16.91 -7.76
N TYR A 131 -17.28 17.74 -8.19
CA TYR A 131 -15.90 17.70 -7.70
C TYR A 131 -15.81 17.77 -6.18
N ARG A 132 -16.62 18.63 -5.53
CA ARG A 132 -16.60 18.82 -4.06
C ARG A 132 -16.78 17.52 -3.28
N LYS A 133 -17.62 16.59 -3.79
CA LYS A 133 -17.88 15.32 -3.13
C LYS A 133 -16.66 14.40 -3.15
N PHE A 134 -15.87 14.44 -4.24
CA PHE A 134 -14.75 13.53 -4.44
C PHE A 134 -13.39 14.15 -4.09
N THR A 135 -13.30 15.47 -3.94
CA THR A 135 -12.06 16.16 -3.60
C THR A 135 -11.45 15.64 -2.29
N GLY A 136 -12.28 15.40 -1.27
CA GLY A 136 -11.81 14.83 0.01
C GLY A 136 -11.14 13.47 -0.17
N TYR A 137 -11.74 12.58 -0.96
CA TYR A 137 -11.15 11.28 -1.27
C TYR A 137 -9.83 11.42 -2.04
N LEU A 138 -9.81 12.24 -3.10
CA LEU A 138 -8.61 12.47 -3.90
C LEU A 138 -7.47 13.05 -3.07
N LEU A 139 -7.75 14.03 -2.21
CA LEU A 139 -6.78 14.59 -1.27
C LEU A 139 -6.23 13.52 -0.32
N THR A 140 -7.11 12.70 0.25
CA THR A 140 -6.70 11.64 1.17
C THR A 140 -5.76 10.65 0.47
N VAL A 141 -6.12 10.16 -0.72
CA VAL A 141 -5.28 9.20 -1.46
C VAL A 141 -3.96 9.84 -1.89
N PHE A 142 -4.01 11.07 -2.41
CA PHE A 142 -2.81 11.79 -2.85
C PHE A 142 -1.81 11.97 -1.70
N PHE A 143 -2.25 12.57 -0.58
CA PHE A 143 -1.37 12.82 0.56
C PHE A 143 -0.94 11.55 1.26
N PHE A 144 -1.79 10.53 1.28
CA PHE A 144 -1.46 9.24 1.87
C PHE A 144 -0.31 8.56 1.11
N ILE A 145 -0.44 8.44 -0.22
CA ILE A 145 0.61 7.85 -1.07
C ILE A 145 1.88 8.70 -1.00
N TRP A 146 1.76 10.02 -1.09
CA TRP A 146 2.89 10.94 -1.05
C TRP A 146 3.66 10.84 0.29
N SER A 147 2.95 10.86 1.42
CA SER A 147 3.56 10.75 2.75
C SER A 147 4.21 9.39 2.98
N LEU A 148 3.56 8.30 2.55
CA LEU A 148 4.14 6.96 2.64
C LEU A 148 5.43 6.83 1.84
N ASN A 149 5.50 7.44 0.64
CA ASN A 149 6.70 7.46 -0.17
C ASN A 149 7.82 8.26 0.48
N LEU A 150 7.52 9.45 1.04
CA LEU A 150 8.51 10.24 1.75
C LEU A 150 9.08 9.49 2.97
N VAL A 151 8.22 8.87 3.75
CA VAL A 151 8.65 8.08 4.92
C VAL A 151 9.40 6.82 4.48
N GLY A 152 9.04 6.21 3.35
CA GLY A 152 9.75 5.08 2.77
C GLY A 152 11.19 5.38 2.36
N LEU A 153 11.51 6.63 1.98
CA LEU A 153 12.87 7.07 1.69
C LEU A 153 13.71 7.33 2.95
N THR A 154 13.08 7.39 4.13
CA THR A 154 13.82 7.55 5.38
C THR A 154 14.48 6.23 5.80
N PRO A 155 15.57 6.27 6.60
CA PRO A 155 16.24 5.06 7.11
C PRO A 155 15.36 4.21 8.04
N LEU A 156 14.15 4.66 8.36
CA LEU A 156 13.16 3.89 9.11
C LEU A 156 12.67 2.64 8.35
N GLY A 157 12.89 2.56 7.03
CA GLY A 157 12.67 1.36 6.23
C GLY A 157 11.20 0.94 6.07
N PHE A 158 10.27 1.88 6.18
CA PHE A 158 8.84 1.61 5.94
C PHE A 158 8.51 1.63 4.45
N ASN A 159 8.99 0.63 3.70
CA ASN A 159 8.60 0.49 2.29
C ASN A 159 7.19 -0.11 2.17
N VAL A 160 6.20 0.64 2.59
CA VAL A 160 4.79 0.20 2.61
C VAL A 160 4.22 0.15 1.20
N THR A 161 4.48 1.18 0.42
CA THR A 161 3.93 1.36 -0.93
C THR A 161 4.62 0.48 -1.98
N GLY A 162 5.82 -0.02 -1.69
CA GLY A 162 6.50 -1.05 -2.49
C GLY A 162 5.92 -2.46 -2.29
N GLN A 163 4.96 -2.65 -1.38
CA GLN A 163 4.27 -3.92 -1.21
C GLN A 163 3.08 -4.01 -2.17
N LEU A 164 3.07 -5.03 -3.02
CA LEU A 164 2.01 -5.28 -3.99
C LEU A 164 0.61 -5.35 -3.34
N ALA A 165 0.53 -5.91 -2.12
CA ALA A 165 -0.73 -6.01 -1.39
C ALA A 165 -1.35 -4.65 -1.05
N VAL A 166 -0.54 -3.67 -0.67
CA VAL A 166 -1.02 -2.32 -0.33
C VAL A 166 -1.48 -1.56 -1.58
N THR A 167 -0.70 -1.63 -2.66
CA THR A 167 -1.08 -1.01 -3.94
C THR A 167 -2.31 -1.68 -4.55
N ALA A 168 -2.44 -3.00 -4.40
CA ALA A 168 -3.65 -3.74 -4.80
C ALA A 168 -4.89 -3.29 -3.99
N ALA A 169 -4.76 -3.16 -2.67
CA ALA A 169 -5.85 -2.68 -1.83
C ALA A 169 -6.30 -1.26 -2.21
N LEU A 170 -5.37 -0.36 -2.50
CA LEU A 170 -5.68 1.00 -2.98
C LEU A 170 -6.35 0.98 -4.35
N ALA A 171 -5.90 0.12 -5.28
CA ALA A 171 -6.50 -0.03 -6.59
C ALA A 171 -7.93 -0.57 -6.50
N VAL A 172 -8.18 -1.58 -5.67
CA VAL A 172 -9.51 -2.15 -5.42
C VAL A 172 -10.42 -1.12 -4.73
N LEU A 173 -9.92 -0.39 -3.74
CA LEU A 173 -10.69 0.68 -3.09
C LEU A 173 -11.12 1.74 -4.11
N THR A 174 -10.22 2.15 -4.98
CA THR A 174 -10.50 3.12 -6.04
C THR A 174 -11.53 2.57 -7.02
N LEU A 175 -11.44 1.28 -7.41
CA LEU A 175 -12.41 0.61 -8.24
C LEU A 175 -13.81 0.63 -7.60
N VAL A 176 -13.90 0.26 -6.31
CA VAL A 176 -15.19 0.26 -5.59
C VAL A 176 -15.80 1.66 -5.55
N ILE A 177 -15.02 2.68 -5.23
CA ILE A 177 -15.51 4.07 -5.18
C ILE A 177 -15.94 4.55 -6.57
N TYR A 178 -15.15 4.24 -7.60
CA TYR A 178 -15.45 4.62 -8.98
C TYR A 178 -16.72 3.94 -9.50
N THR A 179 -16.86 2.63 -9.28
CA THR A 179 -18.06 1.88 -9.71
C THR A 179 -19.31 2.25 -8.92
N ALA A 180 -19.20 2.42 -7.61
CA ALA A 180 -20.30 2.84 -6.75
C ALA A 180 -20.76 4.28 -7.01
N SER A 181 -19.87 5.14 -7.52
CA SER A 181 -20.18 6.53 -7.88
C SER A 181 -20.67 6.68 -9.32
N GLY A 182 -20.67 5.61 -10.11
CA GLY A 182 -21.14 5.58 -11.49
C GLY A 182 -22.63 5.93 -11.59
N ASN A 183 -22.97 6.84 -12.49
CA ASN A 183 -24.35 7.19 -12.80
C ASN A 183 -24.99 6.10 -13.66
N LYS A 184 -26.33 6.15 -13.79
CA LYS A 184 -27.08 5.28 -14.73
C LYS A 184 -26.55 5.39 -16.16
N ASP A 185 -26.21 6.62 -16.60
CA ASP A 185 -25.64 6.86 -17.93
C ASP A 185 -24.28 6.20 -18.13
N TYR A 186 -23.45 6.13 -17.07
CA TYR A 186 -22.16 5.43 -17.09
C TYR A 186 -22.36 3.93 -17.35
N TRP A 187 -23.26 3.27 -16.60
CA TRP A 187 -23.57 1.86 -16.77
C TRP A 187 -24.27 1.57 -18.10
N LEU A 188 -25.16 2.48 -18.53
CA LEU A 188 -25.82 2.37 -19.83
C LEU A 188 -24.81 2.48 -20.97
N HIS A 189 -23.81 3.36 -20.86
CA HIS A 189 -22.76 3.50 -21.87
C HIS A 189 -21.89 2.25 -21.98
N ILE A 190 -21.55 1.62 -20.85
CA ILE A 190 -20.78 0.37 -20.83
C ILE A 190 -21.57 -0.79 -21.43
N LEU A 191 -22.85 -0.93 -21.04
CA LEU A 191 -23.67 -2.07 -21.44
C LEU A 191 -24.36 -1.86 -22.81
N TRP A 192 -24.64 -0.61 -23.16
CA TRP A 192 -25.41 -0.26 -24.34
C TRP A 192 -24.86 0.96 -25.07
N MET A 193 -23.74 0.75 -25.77
CA MET A 193 -23.05 1.83 -26.46
C MET A 193 -23.91 2.40 -27.60
N PRO A 194 -24.26 3.70 -27.60
CA PRO A 194 -24.97 4.34 -28.67
C PRO A 194 -24.11 4.43 -29.94
N GLY A 195 -24.72 4.28 -31.13
CA GLY A 195 -24.00 4.42 -32.40
C GLY A 195 -23.36 3.15 -32.96
N VAL A 196 -23.48 2.00 -32.29
CA VAL A 196 -22.93 0.72 -32.73
C VAL A 196 -24.02 -0.17 -33.33
N PRO A 197 -23.77 -0.93 -34.43
CA PRO A 197 -24.71 -1.91 -34.97
C PRO A 197 -25.10 -2.96 -33.93
N TYR A 198 -26.37 -3.38 -33.93
CA TYR A 198 -26.96 -4.28 -32.93
C TYR A 198 -26.18 -5.59 -32.75
N LEU A 199 -25.61 -6.13 -33.82
CA LEU A 199 -24.88 -7.39 -33.81
C LEU A 199 -23.56 -7.32 -33.03
N LEU A 200 -22.90 -6.14 -32.98
CA LEU A 200 -21.61 -5.94 -32.32
C LEU A 200 -21.74 -5.47 -30.88
N ARG A 201 -22.90 -4.98 -30.45
CA ARG A 201 -23.12 -4.46 -29.09
C ARG A 201 -22.77 -5.43 -27.97
N PRO A 202 -23.21 -6.72 -28.00
CA PRO A 202 -22.90 -7.64 -26.90
C PRO A 202 -21.40 -7.91 -26.77
N VAL A 203 -20.68 -8.00 -27.89
CA VAL A 203 -19.22 -8.21 -27.87
C VAL A 203 -18.50 -7.00 -27.29
N LEU A 204 -18.88 -5.80 -27.72
CA LEU A 204 -18.29 -4.56 -27.19
C LEU A 204 -18.65 -4.34 -25.74
N ALA A 205 -19.86 -4.66 -25.29
CA ALA A 205 -20.27 -4.58 -23.90
C ALA A 205 -19.38 -5.46 -22.98
N ILE A 206 -19.05 -6.68 -23.41
CA ILE A 206 -18.16 -7.57 -22.65
C ILE A 206 -16.74 -7.00 -22.57
N ILE A 207 -16.21 -6.49 -23.70
CA ILE A 207 -14.87 -5.89 -23.74
C ILE A 207 -14.81 -4.63 -22.86
N GLU A 208 -15.81 -3.75 -22.96
CA GLU A 208 -15.87 -2.51 -22.16
C GLU A 208 -16.03 -2.82 -20.66
N LEU A 209 -16.85 -3.82 -20.32
CA LEU A 209 -17.02 -4.28 -18.94
C LEU A 209 -15.71 -4.87 -18.38
N ALA A 210 -15.02 -5.71 -19.15
CA ALA A 210 -13.70 -6.24 -18.79
C ALA A 210 -12.69 -5.10 -18.66
N GLY A 211 -12.72 -4.13 -19.55
CA GLY A 211 -11.92 -2.91 -19.47
C GLY A 211 -12.14 -2.14 -18.19
N ALA A 212 -13.40 -1.93 -17.82
CA ALA A 212 -13.75 -1.15 -16.63
C ALA A 212 -13.43 -1.86 -15.32
N LEU A 213 -13.67 -3.18 -15.22
CA LEU A 213 -13.55 -3.94 -13.97
C LEU A 213 -12.18 -4.61 -13.77
N VAL A 214 -11.48 -4.95 -14.84
CA VAL A 214 -10.20 -5.69 -14.76
C VAL A 214 -9.03 -4.82 -15.22
N ILE A 215 -9.09 -4.30 -16.45
CA ILE A 215 -7.94 -3.63 -17.06
C ILE A 215 -7.61 -2.32 -16.35
N LYS A 216 -8.61 -1.48 -16.03
CA LYS A 216 -8.37 -0.19 -15.35
C LYS A 216 -7.75 -0.36 -13.95
N PRO A 217 -8.29 -1.17 -13.02
CA PRO A 217 -7.68 -1.36 -11.71
C PRO A 217 -6.34 -2.08 -11.79
N PHE A 218 -6.17 -3.04 -12.69
CA PHE A 218 -4.89 -3.70 -12.92
C PHE A 218 -3.81 -2.71 -13.41
N SER A 219 -4.15 -1.87 -14.39
CA SER A 219 -3.27 -0.82 -14.89
C SER A 219 -2.89 0.17 -13.79
N LEU A 220 -3.83 0.55 -12.92
CA LEU A 220 -3.57 1.43 -11.77
C LEU A 220 -2.62 0.77 -10.77
N LEU A 221 -2.86 -0.49 -10.43
CA LEU A 221 -2.01 -1.29 -9.55
C LEU A 221 -0.57 -1.35 -10.08
N VAL A 222 -0.41 -1.78 -11.35
CA VAL A 222 0.92 -1.91 -11.96
C VAL A 222 1.63 -0.56 -12.03
N ARG A 223 0.92 0.50 -12.40
CA ARG A 223 1.49 1.85 -12.47
C ARG A 223 1.98 2.34 -11.10
N LEU A 224 1.16 2.18 -10.06
CA LEU A 224 1.55 2.57 -8.70
C LEU A 224 2.74 1.74 -8.22
N PHE A 225 2.64 0.44 -8.32
CA PHE A 225 3.70 -0.48 -7.87
C PHE A 225 5.02 -0.24 -8.63
N ALA A 226 4.97 -0.18 -9.97
CA ALA A 226 6.17 -0.03 -10.78
C ALA A 226 6.87 1.32 -10.53
N ASN A 227 6.13 2.43 -10.50
CA ASN A 227 6.72 3.75 -10.27
C ASN A 227 7.36 3.86 -8.88
N ILE A 228 6.70 3.34 -7.85
CA ILE A 228 7.19 3.38 -6.48
C ILE A 228 8.41 2.47 -6.33
N SER A 229 8.32 1.22 -6.82
CA SER A 229 9.42 0.26 -6.75
C SER A 229 10.65 0.73 -7.53
N ALA A 230 10.45 1.28 -8.73
CA ALA A 230 11.54 1.84 -9.52
C ALA A 230 12.22 3.00 -8.79
N GLY A 231 11.45 3.92 -8.19
CA GLY A 231 11.98 5.02 -7.38
C GLY A 231 12.83 4.54 -6.21
N HIS A 232 12.35 3.54 -5.47
CA HIS A 232 13.11 2.94 -4.37
C HIS A 232 14.39 2.25 -4.83
N ILE A 233 14.34 1.49 -5.93
CA ILE A 233 15.51 0.79 -6.49
C ILE A 233 16.58 1.81 -6.90
N VAL A 234 16.19 2.90 -7.59
CA VAL A 234 17.13 3.97 -8.01
C VAL A 234 17.78 4.61 -6.80
N VAL A 235 17.02 5.04 -5.79
CA VAL A 235 17.56 5.66 -4.58
C VAL A 235 18.50 4.72 -3.84
N MET A 236 18.12 3.45 -3.64
CA MET A 236 18.96 2.46 -2.97
C MET A 236 20.23 2.16 -3.77
N SER A 237 20.16 2.14 -5.11
CA SER A 237 21.33 1.96 -5.97
C SER A 237 22.31 3.12 -5.85
N LEU A 238 21.81 4.37 -5.83
CA LEU A 238 22.65 5.56 -5.63
C LEU A 238 23.33 5.54 -4.26
N ILE A 239 22.60 5.19 -3.21
CA ILE A 239 23.18 5.05 -1.86
C ILE A 239 24.24 3.94 -1.85
N ALA A 240 23.97 2.78 -2.46
CA ALA A 240 24.94 1.68 -2.56
C ALA A 240 26.21 2.09 -3.28
N ILE A 241 26.10 2.81 -4.42
CA ILE A 241 27.24 3.34 -5.16
C ILE A 241 28.06 4.30 -4.28
N MET A 242 27.39 5.20 -3.54
CA MET A 242 28.05 6.11 -2.63
C MET A 242 28.90 5.37 -1.57
N PHE A 243 28.39 4.30 -0.99
CA PHE A 243 29.12 3.50 -0.01
C PHE A 243 30.27 2.72 -0.64
N THR A 244 30.05 2.08 -1.79
CA THR A 244 31.05 1.26 -2.47
C THR A 244 32.24 2.10 -2.97
N LEU A 245 31.97 3.30 -3.50
CA LEU A 245 33.00 4.18 -4.04
C LEU A 245 33.72 5.00 -2.96
N ARG A 246 33.17 5.08 -1.77
CA ARG A 246 33.76 5.86 -0.67
C ARG A 246 35.18 5.41 -0.31
N GLU A 247 35.47 4.13 -0.36
CA GLU A 247 36.77 3.56 -0.04
C GLU A 247 37.81 3.85 -1.13
N THR A 248 37.37 3.94 -2.42
CA THR A 248 38.28 4.13 -3.56
C THR A 248 38.48 5.59 -3.94
N LEU A 249 37.45 6.43 -3.87
CA LEU A 249 37.46 7.81 -4.35
C LEU A 249 37.42 8.86 -3.23
N GLY A 250 37.32 8.44 -1.99
CA GLY A 250 37.07 9.31 -0.84
C GLY A 250 35.63 9.86 -0.81
N VAL A 251 35.28 10.55 0.28
CA VAL A 251 33.91 11.00 0.53
C VAL A 251 33.41 11.97 -0.55
N VAL A 252 34.27 12.90 -1.01
CA VAL A 252 33.88 13.92 -2.00
C VAL A 252 33.67 13.31 -3.38
N GLY A 253 34.53 12.38 -3.79
CA GLY A 253 34.38 11.69 -5.09
C GLY A 253 33.14 10.78 -5.14
N ALA A 254 32.86 10.06 -4.07
CA ALA A 254 31.69 9.19 -4.00
C ALA A 254 30.36 9.96 -4.05
N THR A 255 30.26 11.10 -3.39
CA THR A 255 29.06 11.95 -3.44
C THR A 255 28.85 12.61 -4.78
N SER A 256 29.92 13.03 -5.47
CA SER A 256 29.80 13.67 -6.80
C SER A 256 29.34 12.72 -7.90
N LEU A 257 29.59 11.42 -7.76
CA LEU A 257 29.16 10.39 -8.73
C LEU A 257 27.76 9.82 -8.45
N SER A 258 27.20 10.06 -7.25
CA SER A 258 25.85 9.62 -6.90
C SER A 258 24.75 10.64 -7.27
N PHE A 259 25.14 11.82 -7.72
CA PHE A 259 24.28 12.84 -8.31
C PHE A 259 24.48 12.92 -9.82
#